data_047792fc1adf1031c440716815c8b96e
#
_entry.id   047792fc1adf1031c440716815c8b96e
#
_cell.length_a   1.000
_cell.length_b   1.000
_cell.length_c   1.000
_cell.angle_alpha   90.00
_cell.angle_beta   90.00
_cell.angle_gamma   90.00
#
_symmetry.space_group_name_H-M   'P 1'
#
loop_
_entity.id
_entity.type
_entity.pdbx_description
1 polymer ?
#
loop_
_entity_poly.entity_id
_entity_poly.type
_entity_poly.pdbx_seq_one_letter_code
_entity_poly.pdbx_strand_id
1 'polypeptide(L)'
;ELQTTINTYQMKKINSDIEETGMSEFEDNQFVKYAGIVTSVKKKYTKTNKLMAFITVEDMYGPTEVIVFENCYQNCANILVEDSIILVEGRLSVREDEDTKIVARDIKEFGIQKKKILSINITELDEESKNKLRGAIKFFCGDKNNMPIQIINGDKKDLAGGIYITDTI
;
A
#
# COMPACT_ATOMS: atom_id res chain seq x y z
N GLU A 1 10.77 -13.58 -11.30
CA GLU A 1 10.51 -12.59 -12.37
C GLU A 1 10.71 -11.18 -11.79
N LEU A 2 11.54 -10.37 -12.45
CA LEU A 2 11.76 -8.98 -12.07
C LEU A 2 10.45 -8.21 -12.37
N GLN A 3 9.78 -7.76 -11.32
CA GLN A 3 8.58 -6.92 -11.46
C GLN A 3 9.01 -5.46 -11.62
N THR A 4 8.67 -4.86 -12.75
CA THR A 4 8.96 -3.46 -13.04
C THR A 4 7.88 -2.56 -12.45
N THR A 5 8.26 -1.49 -11.76
CA THR A 5 7.31 -0.48 -11.31
C THR A 5 6.91 0.40 -12.49
N ILE A 6 5.62 0.64 -12.67
CA ILE A 6 5.05 1.47 -13.72
C ILE A 6 4.15 2.55 -13.12
N ASN A 7 3.98 3.65 -13.83
CA ASN A 7 3.06 4.73 -13.49
C ASN A 7 2.08 5.01 -14.65
N THR A 8 1.05 5.80 -14.38
CA THR A 8 0.01 6.12 -15.38
C THR A 8 0.56 6.84 -16.60
N TYR A 9 1.56 7.70 -16.45
CA TYR A 9 2.18 8.37 -17.61
C TYR A 9 2.82 7.36 -18.57
N GLN A 10 3.58 6.40 -18.05
CA GLN A 10 4.18 5.34 -18.85
C GLN A 10 3.11 4.46 -19.51
N MET A 11 2.05 4.10 -18.77
CA MET A 11 0.95 3.30 -19.33
C MET A 11 0.25 3.99 -20.49
N LYS A 12 -0.02 5.30 -20.40
CA LYS A 12 -0.65 6.07 -21.47
C LYS A 12 0.21 6.17 -22.73
N LYS A 13 1.52 6.09 -22.57
CA LYS A 13 2.45 6.15 -23.71
C LYS A 13 2.60 4.83 -24.46
N ILE A 14 2.27 3.69 -23.86
CA ILE A 14 2.52 2.38 -24.45
C ILE A 14 1.92 2.30 -25.87
N ASN A 15 0.64 2.64 -26.05
CA ASN A 15 -0.01 2.57 -27.33
C ASN A 15 0.56 3.59 -28.32
N SER A 16 0.78 4.84 -27.92
CA SER A 16 1.38 5.85 -28.80
C SER A 16 2.80 5.50 -29.21
N ASP A 17 3.61 4.95 -28.32
CA ASP A 17 4.97 4.52 -28.64
C ASP A 17 4.97 3.36 -29.64
N ILE A 18 4.02 2.42 -29.52
CA ILE A 18 3.83 1.32 -30.49
C ILE A 18 3.39 1.87 -31.85
N GLU A 19 2.45 2.82 -31.90
CA GLU A 19 1.99 3.43 -33.14
C GLU A 19 3.10 4.23 -33.86
N GLU A 20 3.90 4.98 -33.09
CA GLU A 20 4.94 5.87 -33.66
C GLU A 20 6.20 5.11 -34.07
N THR A 21 6.64 4.14 -33.29
CA THR A 21 7.96 3.49 -33.43
C THR A 21 7.88 1.98 -33.68
N GLY A 22 6.70 1.37 -33.54
CA GLY A 22 6.52 -0.08 -33.55
C GLY A 22 7.06 -0.79 -32.30
N MET A 23 7.52 -0.05 -31.28
CA MET A 23 8.10 -0.58 -30.05
C MET A 23 7.61 0.22 -28.85
N SER A 24 7.55 -0.44 -27.69
CA SER A 24 7.35 0.19 -26.40
C SER A 24 8.35 -0.39 -25.39
N GLU A 25 8.66 0.37 -24.34
CA GLU A 25 9.44 -0.11 -23.20
C GLU A 25 8.72 -1.26 -22.46
N PHE A 26 7.37 -1.29 -22.56
CA PHE A 26 6.51 -2.26 -21.91
C PHE A 26 5.75 -3.10 -22.93
N GLU A 27 5.60 -4.40 -22.65
CA GLU A 27 4.95 -5.37 -23.49
C GLU A 27 3.61 -5.87 -22.90
N ASP A 28 2.73 -6.37 -23.76
CA ASP A 28 1.52 -7.06 -23.30
C ASP A 28 1.88 -8.26 -22.42
N ASN A 29 1.09 -8.52 -21.38
CA ASN A 29 1.32 -9.54 -20.37
C ASN A 29 2.58 -9.36 -19.49
N GLN A 30 3.32 -8.27 -19.62
CA GLN A 30 4.45 -7.98 -18.74
C GLN A 30 3.99 -7.80 -17.28
N PHE A 31 4.75 -8.38 -16.33
CA PHE A 31 4.51 -8.20 -14.91
C PHE A 31 4.94 -6.82 -14.44
N VAL A 32 4.02 -6.13 -13.76
CA VAL A 32 4.24 -4.77 -13.26
C VAL A 32 3.75 -4.62 -11.82
N LYS A 33 4.30 -3.60 -11.16
CA LYS A 33 3.80 -3.05 -9.88
C LYS A 33 3.30 -1.63 -10.11
N TYR A 34 2.13 -1.34 -9.58
CA TYR A 34 1.51 -0.03 -9.69
C TYR A 34 0.91 0.36 -8.34
N ALA A 35 1.14 1.60 -7.92
CA ALA A 35 0.60 2.11 -6.66
C ALA A 35 -0.19 3.39 -6.89
N GLY A 36 -1.29 3.55 -6.17
CA GLY A 36 -2.11 4.74 -6.26
C GLY A 36 -3.30 4.71 -5.29
N ILE A 37 -4.16 5.71 -5.42
CA ILE A 37 -5.37 5.88 -4.63
C ILE A 37 -6.56 5.32 -5.42
N VAL A 38 -7.40 4.52 -4.79
CA VAL A 38 -8.65 4.04 -5.39
C VAL A 38 -9.65 5.18 -5.46
N THR A 39 -10.05 5.57 -6.67
CA THR A 39 -11.04 6.64 -6.91
C THR A 39 -12.42 6.09 -7.33
N SER A 40 -12.50 4.85 -7.78
CA SER A 40 -13.78 4.22 -8.14
C SER A 40 -13.70 2.70 -8.07
N VAL A 41 -14.79 2.07 -7.63
CA VAL A 41 -14.92 0.61 -7.57
C VAL A 41 -16.25 0.19 -8.23
N LYS A 42 -16.18 -0.44 -9.41
CA LYS A 42 -17.35 -0.95 -10.14
C LYS A 42 -17.36 -2.47 -10.13
N LYS A 43 -18.28 -3.06 -9.36
CA LYS A 43 -18.47 -4.51 -9.29
C LYS A 43 -19.33 -5.02 -10.45
N LYS A 44 -18.94 -6.15 -11.04
CA LYS A 44 -19.69 -6.82 -12.11
C LYS A 44 -19.67 -8.33 -11.90
N TYR A 45 -20.69 -9.00 -12.41
CA TYR A 45 -20.71 -10.46 -12.52
C TYR A 45 -20.30 -10.87 -13.93
N THR A 46 -19.42 -11.84 -14.01
CA THR A 46 -19.04 -12.47 -15.28
C THR A 46 -20.22 -13.30 -15.85
N LYS A 47 -20.13 -13.75 -17.09
CA LYS A 47 -21.12 -14.67 -17.70
C LYS A 47 -21.28 -15.98 -16.91
N THR A 48 -20.27 -16.37 -16.14
CA THR A 48 -20.26 -17.56 -15.29
C THR A 48 -20.70 -17.27 -13.86
N ASN A 49 -21.34 -16.10 -13.63
CA ASN A 49 -21.84 -15.63 -12.33
C ASN A 49 -20.75 -15.46 -11.25
N LYS A 50 -19.53 -15.16 -11.66
CA LYS A 50 -18.41 -14.89 -10.78
C LYS A 50 -18.23 -13.39 -10.58
N LEU A 51 -18.02 -12.96 -9.34
CA LEU A 51 -17.86 -11.55 -9.01
C LEU A 51 -16.45 -11.06 -9.39
N MET A 52 -16.40 -9.96 -10.11
CA MET A 52 -15.17 -9.23 -10.46
C MET A 52 -15.36 -7.73 -10.24
N ALA A 53 -14.28 -6.98 -10.22
CA ALA A 53 -14.33 -5.54 -10.13
C ALA A 53 -13.46 -4.88 -11.22
N PHE A 54 -13.92 -3.71 -11.67
CA PHE A 54 -13.12 -2.73 -12.38
C PHE A 54 -12.88 -1.59 -11.40
N ILE A 55 -11.64 -1.32 -11.10
CA ILE A 55 -11.29 -0.23 -10.19
C ILE A 55 -10.50 0.83 -10.95
N THR A 56 -10.75 2.08 -10.63
CA THR A 56 -9.92 3.19 -11.09
C THR A 56 -8.96 3.54 -9.96
N VAL A 57 -7.68 3.52 -10.28
CA VAL A 57 -6.61 3.86 -9.35
C VAL A 57 -5.85 5.03 -9.92
N GLU A 58 -5.64 6.07 -9.12
CA GLU A 58 -5.00 7.31 -9.53
C GLU A 58 -3.65 7.50 -8.86
N ASP A 59 -2.64 7.82 -9.66
CA ASP A 59 -1.33 8.28 -9.21
C ASP A 59 -1.14 9.77 -9.55
N MET A 60 0.06 10.31 -9.34
CA MET A 60 0.36 11.72 -9.65
C MET A 60 0.23 12.11 -11.14
N TYR A 61 0.09 11.15 -12.04
CA TYR A 61 -0.02 11.34 -13.49
C TYR A 61 -1.45 11.10 -14.01
N GLY A 62 -2.37 10.66 -13.16
CA GLY A 62 -3.78 10.49 -13.45
C GLY A 62 -4.34 9.10 -13.21
N PRO A 63 -5.55 8.82 -13.71
CA PRO A 63 -6.25 7.55 -13.47
C PRO A 63 -5.80 6.44 -14.40
N THR A 64 -5.80 5.22 -13.87
CA THR A 64 -5.54 3.95 -14.56
C THR A 64 -6.63 2.94 -14.20
N GLU A 65 -7.14 2.20 -15.16
CA GLU A 65 -8.08 1.10 -14.92
C GLU A 65 -7.35 -0.18 -14.53
N VAL A 66 -7.81 -0.81 -13.46
CA VAL A 66 -7.32 -2.11 -13.00
C VAL A 66 -8.47 -3.11 -12.98
N ILE A 67 -8.27 -4.26 -13.61
CA ILE A 67 -9.24 -5.35 -13.69
C ILE A 67 -8.92 -6.35 -12.59
N VAL A 68 -9.89 -6.60 -11.72
CA VAL A 68 -9.75 -7.49 -10.55
C VAL A 68 -10.70 -8.68 -10.74
N PHE A 69 -10.16 -9.80 -11.20
CA PHE A 69 -10.93 -11.04 -11.34
C PHE A 69 -11.24 -11.69 -9.99
N GLU A 70 -12.19 -12.63 -9.98
CA GLU A 70 -12.75 -13.28 -8.80
C GLU A 70 -11.69 -13.72 -7.78
N ASN A 71 -10.67 -14.46 -8.20
CA ASN A 71 -9.67 -15.00 -7.28
C ASN A 71 -8.90 -13.90 -6.53
N CYS A 72 -8.53 -12.82 -7.23
CA CYS A 72 -7.90 -11.67 -6.62
C CYS A 72 -8.90 -10.88 -5.76
N TYR A 73 -10.12 -10.67 -6.27
CA TYR A 73 -11.17 -9.92 -5.58
C TYR A 73 -11.52 -10.52 -4.21
N GLN A 74 -11.64 -11.84 -4.11
CA GLN A 74 -11.93 -12.52 -2.83
C GLN A 74 -10.90 -12.22 -1.74
N ASN A 75 -9.64 -12.04 -2.12
CA ASN A 75 -8.54 -11.79 -1.18
C ASN A 75 -8.41 -10.31 -0.78
N CYS A 76 -8.88 -9.39 -1.63
CA CYS A 76 -8.66 -7.95 -1.45
C CYS A 76 -9.94 -7.12 -1.32
N ALA A 77 -11.12 -7.73 -1.30
CA ALA A 77 -12.40 -7.02 -1.30
C ALA A 77 -12.56 -6.01 -0.16
N ASN A 78 -11.94 -6.26 0.99
CA ASN A 78 -11.98 -5.41 2.18
C ASN A 78 -11.12 -4.14 2.06
N ILE A 79 -10.12 -4.14 1.17
CA ILE A 79 -9.23 -2.99 0.94
C ILE A 79 -9.59 -2.20 -0.32
N LEU A 80 -10.48 -2.73 -1.17
CA LEU A 80 -10.98 -2.04 -2.36
C LEU A 80 -12.10 -1.08 -1.99
N VAL A 81 -11.73 0.02 -1.35
CA VAL A 81 -12.62 1.12 -0.92
C VAL A 81 -12.08 2.40 -1.51
N GLU A 82 -12.96 3.35 -1.85
CA GLU A 82 -12.55 4.69 -2.30
C GLU A 82 -11.65 5.33 -1.24
N ASP A 83 -10.68 6.11 -1.69
CA ASP A 83 -9.62 6.77 -0.89
C ASP A 83 -8.59 5.80 -0.26
N SER A 84 -8.69 4.49 -0.47
CA SER A 84 -7.62 3.58 -0.05
C SER A 84 -6.40 3.70 -0.95
N ILE A 85 -5.21 3.66 -0.35
CA ILE A 85 -3.94 3.60 -1.09
C ILE A 85 -3.56 2.13 -1.24
N ILE A 86 -3.37 1.68 -2.47
CA ILE A 86 -3.09 0.28 -2.78
C ILE A 86 -1.83 0.12 -3.62
N LEU A 87 -1.20 -1.05 -3.45
CA LEU A 87 -0.17 -1.58 -4.34
C LEU A 87 -0.79 -2.73 -5.13
N VAL A 88 -0.81 -2.59 -6.43
CA VAL A 88 -1.28 -3.60 -7.38
C VAL A 88 -0.08 -4.32 -7.97
N GLU A 89 -0.06 -5.62 -7.87
CA GLU A 89 0.84 -6.51 -8.61
C GLU A 89 0.03 -7.23 -9.67
N GLY A 90 0.40 -7.10 -10.94
CA GLY A 90 -0.40 -7.63 -12.03
C GLY A 90 0.33 -7.70 -13.34
N ARG A 91 -0.43 -7.88 -14.42
CA ARG A 91 0.08 -7.88 -15.78
C ARG A 91 -0.56 -6.76 -16.58
N LEU A 92 0.19 -6.18 -17.48
CA LEU A 92 -0.34 -5.24 -18.47
C LEU A 92 -1.28 -5.97 -19.43
N SER A 93 -2.35 -5.29 -19.81
CA SER A 93 -3.23 -5.65 -20.92
C SER A 93 -3.15 -4.51 -21.94
N VAL A 94 -2.37 -4.74 -22.99
CA VAL A 94 -2.15 -3.81 -24.09
C VAL A 94 -3.00 -4.24 -25.28
N ARG A 95 -3.87 -3.35 -25.79
CA ARG A 95 -4.73 -3.58 -26.95
C ARG A 95 -4.69 -2.36 -27.84
N GLU A 96 -4.76 -2.57 -29.16
CA GLU A 96 -4.61 -1.51 -30.17
C GLU A 96 -5.63 -0.37 -30.04
N ASP A 97 -6.87 -0.66 -29.65
CA ASP A 97 -7.96 0.33 -29.62
C ASP A 97 -8.43 0.70 -28.20
N GLU A 98 -7.68 0.34 -27.18
CA GLU A 98 -8.06 0.59 -25.77
C GLU A 98 -6.86 1.14 -24.97
N ASP A 99 -7.16 1.97 -23.97
CA ASP A 99 -6.15 2.36 -23.01
C ASP A 99 -5.55 1.13 -22.31
N THR A 100 -4.24 1.13 -22.12
CA THR A 100 -3.54 0.06 -21.40
C THR A 100 -4.07 -0.07 -19.97
N LYS A 101 -4.39 -1.29 -19.58
CA LYS A 101 -4.97 -1.63 -18.26
C LYS A 101 -4.07 -2.59 -17.51
N ILE A 102 -4.30 -2.73 -16.21
CA ILE A 102 -3.62 -3.75 -15.40
C ILE A 102 -4.63 -4.84 -15.03
N VAL A 103 -4.27 -6.09 -15.31
CA VAL A 103 -4.99 -7.26 -14.78
C VAL A 103 -4.32 -7.65 -13.46
N ALA A 104 -4.99 -7.38 -12.36
CA ALA A 104 -4.46 -7.62 -11.03
C ALA A 104 -4.33 -9.11 -10.73
N ARG A 105 -3.18 -9.50 -10.19
CA ARG A 105 -2.90 -10.82 -9.62
C ARG A 105 -3.01 -10.77 -8.09
N ASP A 106 -2.49 -9.70 -7.49
CA ASP A 106 -2.51 -9.45 -6.06
C ASP A 106 -2.65 -7.95 -5.78
N ILE A 107 -3.37 -7.61 -4.73
CA ILE A 107 -3.55 -6.22 -4.30
C ILE A 107 -3.34 -6.17 -2.80
N LYS A 108 -2.48 -5.26 -2.36
CA LYS A 108 -2.17 -5.02 -0.95
C LYS A 108 -2.49 -3.57 -0.61
N GLU A 109 -2.92 -3.35 0.61
CA GLU A 109 -2.99 -1.99 1.13
C GLU A 109 -1.57 -1.40 1.16
N PHE A 110 -1.38 -0.31 0.42
CA PHE A 110 -0.15 0.46 0.45
C PHE A 110 -0.33 1.55 1.51
N GLY A 111 -0.31 1.14 2.76
CA GLY A 111 -0.34 2.05 3.89
C GLY A 111 1.07 2.26 4.39
N ILE A 112 1.40 3.49 4.76
CA ILE A 112 2.25 3.68 5.92
C ILE A 112 1.54 2.85 6.98
N GLN A 113 2.03 1.65 7.26
CA GLN A 113 1.61 0.96 8.47
C GLN A 113 1.81 2.01 9.55
N LYS A 114 0.73 2.58 10.06
CA LYS A 114 0.79 3.40 11.27
C LYS A 114 1.34 2.44 12.29
N LYS A 115 2.68 2.42 12.41
CA LYS A 115 3.34 1.60 13.42
C LYS A 115 2.63 1.98 14.70
N LYS A 116 1.98 1.01 15.33
CA LYS A 116 1.40 1.23 16.65
C LYS A 116 2.51 1.83 17.48
N ILE A 117 2.27 3.00 18.03
CA ILE A 117 3.25 3.70 18.89
C ILE A 117 2.69 3.62 20.29
N LEU A 118 3.46 3.07 21.20
CA LEU A 118 3.13 3.13 22.62
C LEU A 118 3.49 4.52 23.15
N SER A 119 2.48 5.35 23.38
CA SER A 119 2.67 6.68 23.96
C SER A 119 2.54 6.61 25.48
N ILE A 120 3.60 6.96 26.21
CA ILE A 120 3.65 6.98 27.65
C ILE A 120 3.74 8.44 28.13
N ASN A 121 2.69 8.90 28.84
CA ASN A 121 2.69 10.22 29.42
C ASN A 121 3.35 10.17 30.82
N ILE A 122 4.44 10.92 30.97
CA ILE A 122 5.21 10.97 32.22
C ILE A 122 5.09 12.33 32.93
N THR A 123 4.21 13.21 32.46
CA THR A 123 4.11 14.61 32.95
C THR A 123 3.85 14.68 34.44
N GLU A 124 3.00 13.79 34.96
CA GLU A 124 2.59 13.80 36.40
C GLU A 124 3.32 12.75 37.23
N LEU A 125 4.28 12.02 36.66
CA LEU A 125 5.03 11.00 37.40
C LEU A 125 6.14 11.63 38.23
N ASP A 126 6.28 11.12 39.48
CA ASP A 126 7.42 11.43 40.32
C ASP A 126 8.71 10.76 39.82
N GLU A 127 9.86 11.15 40.35
CA GLU A 127 11.17 10.63 39.89
C GLU A 127 11.36 9.14 40.20
N GLU A 128 10.73 8.61 41.25
CA GLU A 128 10.79 7.17 41.57
C GLU A 128 10.05 6.36 40.51
N SER A 129 8.84 6.79 40.13
CA SER A 129 8.02 6.18 39.09
C SER A 129 8.69 6.28 37.70
N LYS A 130 9.33 7.42 37.38
CA LYS A 130 10.12 7.58 36.15
C LYS A 130 11.30 6.62 36.12
N ASN A 131 11.98 6.39 37.24
CA ASN A 131 13.10 5.44 37.31
C ASN A 131 12.63 3.98 37.14
N LYS A 132 11.51 3.61 37.77
CA LYS A 132 10.88 2.29 37.55
C LYS A 132 10.50 2.08 36.10
N LEU A 133 9.89 3.09 35.44
CA LEU A 133 9.55 3.06 34.03
C LEU A 133 10.79 2.89 33.13
N ARG A 134 11.89 3.62 33.41
CA ARG A 134 13.15 3.44 32.67
C ARG A 134 13.69 2.02 32.78
N GLY A 135 13.57 1.42 33.98
CA GLY A 135 13.94 0.02 34.22
C GLY A 135 13.08 -0.95 33.39
N ALA A 136 11.76 -0.76 33.41
CA ALA A 136 10.84 -1.58 32.63
C ALA A 136 11.08 -1.46 31.11
N ILE A 137 11.26 -0.24 30.59
CA ILE A 137 11.57 -0.01 29.17
C ILE A 137 12.85 -0.74 28.77
N LYS A 138 13.91 -0.69 29.59
CA LYS A 138 15.16 -1.41 29.33
C LYS A 138 14.99 -2.92 29.31
N PHE A 139 14.14 -3.44 30.19
CA PHE A 139 13.89 -4.88 30.31
C PHE A 139 13.11 -5.43 29.13
N PHE A 140 12.11 -4.68 28.66
CA PHE A 140 11.26 -5.08 27.53
C PHE A 140 11.75 -4.52 26.18
N CYS A 141 12.99 -4.05 26.12
CA CYS A 141 13.56 -3.51 24.88
C CYS A 141 13.59 -4.55 23.78
N GLY A 142 12.96 -4.24 22.65
CA GLY A 142 12.93 -5.06 21.44
C GLY A 142 13.79 -4.49 20.30
N ASP A 143 13.59 -5.01 19.10
CA ASP A 143 14.26 -4.57 17.88
C ASP A 143 13.40 -3.59 17.05
N LYS A 144 13.90 -3.19 15.88
CA LYS A 144 13.22 -2.23 14.97
C LYS A 144 11.88 -2.71 14.42
N ASN A 145 11.56 -4.00 14.52
CA ASN A 145 10.31 -4.58 14.02
C ASN A 145 9.19 -4.50 15.08
N ASN A 146 9.54 -4.16 16.30
CA ASN A 146 8.61 -4.04 17.42
C ASN A 146 8.00 -2.63 17.51
N MET A 147 7.09 -2.45 18.46
CA MET A 147 6.36 -1.20 18.65
C MET A 147 7.28 -0.09 19.19
N PRO A 148 7.43 1.06 18.50
CA PRO A 148 8.20 2.19 19.01
C PRO A 148 7.49 2.84 20.21
N ILE A 149 8.30 3.38 21.15
CA ILE A 149 7.81 4.11 22.32
C ILE A 149 7.94 5.60 22.08
N GLN A 150 6.88 6.33 22.36
CA GLN A 150 6.88 7.78 22.44
C GLN A 150 6.69 8.21 23.91
N ILE A 151 7.60 9.05 24.41
CA ILE A 151 7.50 9.62 25.77
C ILE A 151 6.93 11.04 25.64
N ILE A 152 5.87 11.33 26.39
CA ILE A 152 5.22 12.64 26.45
C ILE A 152 5.54 13.25 27.83
N ASN A 153 6.14 14.44 27.85
CA ASN A 153 6.42 15.20 29.05
C ASN A 153 5.97 16.66 28.82
N GLY A 154 4.80 16.99 29.32
CA GLY A 154 4.13 18.27 29.01
C GLY A 154 3.87 18.39 27.51
N ASP A 155 4.25 19.50 26.90
CA ASP A 155 4.10 19.76 25.48
C ASP A 155 5.16 19.08 24.60
N LYS A 156 6.20 18.49 25.21
CA LYS A 156 7.27 17.82 24.48
C LYS A 156 6.89 16.38 24.19
N LYS A 157 6.99 16.02 22.90
CA LYS A 157 6.80 14.66 22.41
C LYS A 157 8.12 14.19 21.82
N ASP A 158 8.84 13.35 22.53
CA ASP A 158 10.09 12.77 22.06
C ASP A 158 9.85 11.30 21.68
N LEU A 159 10.18 10.94 20.43
CA LEU A 159 10.35 9.53 20.09
C LEU A 159 11.61 9.06 20.82
N ALA A 160 11.48 8.10 21.72
CA ALA A 160 12.61 7.47 22.36
C ALA A 160 13.40 6.73 21.27
N GLY A 161 14.45 7.37 20.77
CA GLY A 161 15.20 6.91 19.61
C GLY A 161 15.69 5.49 19.76
N GLY A 162 15.15 4.57 18.95
CA GLY A 162 15.59 3.18 18.88
C GLY A 162 15.12 2.27 20.02
N ILE A 163 14.18 2.70 20.86
CA ILE A 163 13.59 1.84 21.90
C ILE A 163 12.24 1.31 21.38
N TYR A 164 12.12 -0.01 21.34
CA TYR A 164 10.93 -0.73 20.89
C TYR A 164 10.52 -1.73 21.98
N ILE A 165 9.23 -1.93 22.19
CA ILE A 165 8.70 -2.94 23.10
C ILE A 165 8.15 -4.10 22.31
N THR A 166 8.37 -5.33 22.78
CA THR A 166 7.75 -6.54 22.24
C THR A 166 6.23 -6.50 22.41
N ASP A 167 5.48 -6.94 21.40
CA ASP A 167 3.99 -6.93 21.38
C ASP A 167 3.34 -7.87 22.43
N THR A 168 4.10 -8.38 23.39
CA THR A 168 3.63 -9.30 24.43
C THR A 168 3.43 -8.54 25.74
N ILE A 169 2.30 -7.84 25.83
CA ILE A 169 1.67 -7.43 27.10
C ILE A 169 0.20 -7.83 27.05
#